data_6c7783e96e82f3c7a9f6c54d40e6204e
#
_entry.id   6c7783e96e82f3c7a9f6c54d40e6204e
#
_cell.length_a   1.000
_cell.length_b   1.000
_cell.length_c   1.000
_cell.angle_alpha   90.00
_cell.angle_beta   90.00
_cell.angle_gamma   90.00
#
_symmetry.space_group_name_H-M   'P 1'
#
loop_
_entity.id
_entity.type
_entity.pdbx_description
1 polymer ?
#
loop_
_entity_poly.entity_id
_entity_poly.type
_entity_poly.pdbx_seq_one_letter_code
_entity_poly.pdbx_strand_id
1 'polypeptide(L)'
;MSDESIPGYHTGYYRPLINLFYTIDYKIWGMKPSGFRTTNLMLHLLTCIMLYQFLRKMLGKSFIPFSVTLLFGLHPVNTESVAFISARNNILVTLFSLISLYYYLKNSKEKKIWAGLFSYFSFAMALLCKEFAIMLLPIFFLYNRFVVENRKILKDEILSYIPFILILFFYFILRANVIGSALTPVSTTDPWKSLYFVPLLMIYNLKLILVPYSLHSFIIQYPDNYLSWKALAGFICLGFLAFFLWRERKNKIFVFSFVAFFVALFPVLNILHTSAVTKISMRWLYFPMIFLSFSCVWYLEKLIKINRLFVMIGLSTIIMYCGTYSYVLNRNLWHDEDTFFKQEVLHFDNHYYVGGLAESLFEKENYKEAGKYFRIAIKKYPRDANNYINYSALLIDTSRPDDALSYLDKAKLLTMTHNERGEWSNNMGMAHFRLKEQDKALDHFLKAVHFNPKEHQFWANLGGAYGSVGDYENSVSALRKGLDISEDSIQLRKNLAVTYMKMEDYEKAVITLEEISDPEMRKNRDIQGLLRKARNKLLSKDY
;
A
#
# COMPACT_ATOMS: atom_id res chain seq x y z
N MET A 1 8.28 16.71 9.41
CA MET A 1 9.29 17.19 8.47
C MET A 1 8.60 17.36 7.15
N SER A 2 8.47 18.57 6.66
CA SER A 2 7.88 18.91 5.37
C SER A 2 8.88 18.56 4.28
N ASP A 3 8.43 17.80 3.29
CA ASP A 3 9.24 17.38 2.15
C ASP A 3 9.30 18.53 1.11
N GLU A 4 10.05 19.58 1.44
CA GLU A 4 10.16 20.81 0.62
C GLU A 4 11.11 20.67 -0.58
N SER A 5 11.61 19.47 -0.90
CA SER A 5 12.81 19.40 -1.74
C SER A 5 12.65 18.83 -3.15
N ILE A 6 11.46 18.42 -3.59
CA ILE A 6 11.23 18.02 -4.98
C ILE A 6 9.93 18.64 -5.50
N PRO A 7 9.98 19.65 -6.38
CA PRO A 7 8.79 20.13 -7.07
C PRO A 7 8.15 18.98 -7.86
N GLY A 8 6.96 18.54 -7.43
CA GLY A 8 6.14 17.58 -8.18
C GLY A 8 6.03 16.17 -7.62
N TYR A 9 6.75 15.78 -6.57
CA TYR A 9 6.62 14.44 -5.97
C TYR A 9 5.75 14.46 -4.72
N HIS A 10 4.44 14.66 -4.89
CA HIS A 10 3.47 14.41 -3.83
C HIS A 10 2.79 13.08 -4.09
N THR A 11 2.89 12.14 -3.15
CA THR A 11 2.14 10.86 -3.18
C THR A 11 0.62 11.07 -3.20
N GLY A 12 0.15 12.32 -3.09
CA GLY A 12 -1.27 12.67 -3.00
C GLY A 12 -1.96 12.21 -1.70
N TYR A 13 -1.20 11.59 -0.78
CA TYR A 13 -1.75 11.04 0.47
C TYR A 13 -1.07 11.64 1.70
N TYR A 14 -1.88 12.15 2.63
CA TYR A 14 -1.43 12.62 3.94
C TYR A 14 -1.73 11.56 5.00
N ARG A 15 -0.75 10.72 5.34
CA ARG A 15 -0.91 9.56 6.25
C ARG A 15 0.26 9.45 7.25
N PRO A 16 0.50 10.46 8.08
CA PRO A 16 1.69 10.52 8.94
C PRO A 16 1.76 9.38 9.95
N LEU A 17 0.61 8.89 10.43
CA LEU A 17 0.58 7.81 11.39
C LEU A 17 1.05 6.47 10.78
N ILE A 18 0.80 6.23 9.50
CA ILE A 18 1.28 5.04 8.80
C ILE A 18 2.82 5.05 8.72
N ASN A 19 3.40 6.20 8.38
CA ASN A 19 4.86 6.36 8.32
C ASN A 19 5.50 6.14 9.70
N LEU A 20 4.86 6.63 10.77
CA LEU A 20 5.32 6.36 12.14
C LEU A 20 5.36 4.87 12.45
N PHE A 21 4.30 4.11 12.11
CA PHE A 21 4.27 2.65 12.32
C PHE A 21 5.34 1.93 11.50
N TYR A 22 5.61 2.35 10.26
CA TYR A 22 6.70 1.76 9.48
C TYR A 22 8.07 2.09 10.05
N THR A 23 8.27 3.30 10.57
CA THR A 23 9.52 3.68 11.24
C THR A 23 9.76 2.84 12.51
N ILE A 24 8.71 2.57 13.28
CA ILE A 24 8.80 1.69 14.46
C ILE A 24 9.15 0.27 14.03
N ASP A 25 8.46 -0.27 13.03
CA ASP A 25 8.75 -1.61 12.50
C ASP A 25 10.18 -1.73 12.00
N TYR A 26 10.66 -0.73 11.27
CA TYR A 26 12.04 -0.70 10.78
C TYR A 26 13.05 -0.75 11.93
N LYS A 27 12.80 -0.02 13.02
CA LYS A 27 13.67 -0.07 14.21
C LYS A 27 13.67 -1.42 14.92
N ILE A 28 12.55 -2.16 14.87
CA ILE A 28 12.40 -3.45 15.55
C ILE A 28 12.89 -4.60 14.66
N TRP A 29 12.52 -4.60 13.38
CA TRP A 29 12.67 -5.73 12.46
C TRP A 29 13.75 -5.52 11.39
N GLY A 30 14.32 -4.30 11.27
CA GLY A 30 15.12 -3.90 10.12
C GLY A 30 14.29 -3.97 8.82
N MET A 31 14.90 -4.39 7.73
CA MET A 31 14.24 -4.58 6.42
C MET A 31 13.59 -5.97 6.23
N LYS A 32 13.35 -6.72 7.31
CA LYS A 32 12.77 -8.07 7.20
C LYS A 32 11.25 -8.04 6.94
N PRO A 33 10.75 -8.42 5.75
CA PRO A 33 9.33 -8.36 5.42
C PRO A 33 8.44 -9.19 6.35
N SER A 34 8.96 -10.30 6.90
CA SER A 34 8.24 -11.15 7.86
C SER A 34 7.88 -10.39 9.14
N GLY A 35 8.75 -9.49 9.62
CA GLY A 35 8.49 -8.66 10.80
C GLY A 35 7.32 -7.70 10.57
N PHE A 36 7.30 -7.01 9.44
CA PHE A 36 6.19 -6.11 9.06
C PHE A 36 4.86 -6.86 8.92
N ARG A 37 4.88 -8.08 8.37
CA ARG A 37 3.68 -8.94 8.28
C ARG A 37 3.22 -9.41 9.67
N THR A 38 4.16 -9.70 10.58
CA THR A 38 3.83 -10.04 11.97
C THR A 38 3.12 -8.88 12.68
N THR A 39 3.60 -7.64 12.52
CA THR A 39 2.92 -6.45 13.04
C THR A 39 1.52 -6.30 12.45
N ASN A 40 1.33 -6.51 11.14
CA ASN A 40 0.00 -6.47 10.52
C ASN A 40 -0.95 -7.52 11.12
N LEU A 41 -0.47 -8.74 11.36
CA LEU A 41 -1.25 -9.80 11.99
C LEU A 41 -1.64 -9.44 13.43
N MET A 42 -0.72 -8.89 14.23
CA MET A 42 -1.01 -8.43 15.59
C MET A 42 -2.08 -7.33 15.59
N LEU A 43 -1.97 -6.36 14.68
CA LEU A 43 -2.97 -5.29 14.52
C LEU A 43 -4.33 -5.84 14.07
N HIS A 44 -4.35 -6.87 13.21
CA HIS A 44 -5.58 -7.56 12.81
C HIS A 44 -6.24 -8.27 14.00
N LEU A 45 -5.48 -8.97 14.84
CA LEU A 45 -6.00 -9.59 16.06
C LEU A 45 -6.55 -8.55 17.04
N LEU A 46 -5.87 -7.42 17.23
CA LEU A 46 -6.38 -6.29 18.01
C LEU A 46 -7.69 -5.75 17.43
N THR A 47 -7.79 -5.65 16.11
CA THR A 47 -9.02 -5.23 15.42
C THR A 47 -10.16 -6.21 15.68
N CYS A 48 -9.91 -7.52 15.66
CA CYS A 48 -10.88 -8.54 16.01
C CYS A 48 -11.35 -8.41 17.48
N ILE A 49 -10.43 -8.20 18.42
CA ILE A 49 -10.75 -7.99 19.83
C ILE A 49 -11.64 -6.75 20.00
N MET A 50 -11.28 -5.65 19.35
CA MET A 50 -12.07 -4.40 19.41
C MET A 50 -13.45 -4.56 18.76
N LEU A 51 -13.55 -5.30 17.65
CA LEU A 51 -14.82 -5.62 17.02
C LEU A 51 -15.71 -6.43 17.97
N TYR A 52 -15.16 -7.47 18.61
CA TYR A 52 -15.88 -8.24 19.60
C TYR A 52 -16.40 -7.36 20.77
N GLN A 53 -15.52 -6.51 21.32
CA GLN A 53 -15.90 -5.60 22.42
C GLN A 53 -16.98 -4.60 21.99
N PHE A 54 -16.87 -4.02 20.82
CA PHE A 54 -17.86 -3.09 20.26
C PHE A 54 -19.23 -3.78 20.11
N LEU A 55 -19.29 -4.93 19.46
CA LEU A 55 -20.54 -5.66 19.24
C LEU A 55 -21.14 -6.18 20.56
N ARG A 56 -20.30 -6.67 21.48
CA ARG A 56 -20.75 -7.11 22.81
C ARG A 56 -21.34 -5.96 23.63
N LYS A 57 -20.74 -4.74 23.54
CA LYS A 57 -21.27 -3.55 24.21
C LYS A 57 -22.58 -3.08 23.59
N MET A 58 -22.75 -3.29 22.28
CA MET A 58 -23.95 -2.89 21.53
C MET A 58 -25.13 -3.86 21.79
N LEU A 59 -24.88 -5.18 21.70
CA LEU A 59 -25.90 -6.24 21.67
C LEU A 59 -26.02 -7.04 22.98
N GLY A 60 -25.11 -6.86 23.93
CA GLY A 60 -25.05 -7.66 25.14
C GLY A 60 -24.40 -9.04 24.93
N LYS A 61 -24.75 -9.99 25.81
CA LYS A 61 -24.25 -11.36 25.75
C LYS A 61 -25.11 -12.16 24.76
N SER A 62 -24.70 -12.21 23.51
CA SER A 62 -25.30 -13.06 22.47
C SER A 62 -24.21 -13.79 21.70
N PHE A 63 -24.56 -14.74 20.85
CA PHE A 63 -23.58 -15.45 20.02
C PHE A 63 -23.10 -14.61 18.85
N ILE A 64 -23.84 -13.56 18.47
CA ILE A 64 -23.55 -12.69 17.31
C ILE A 64 -22.17 -12.03 17.39
N PRO A 65 -21.76 -11.35 18.49
CA PRO A 65 -20.44 -10.74 18.59
C PRO A 65 -19.30 -11.70 18.27
N PHE A 66 -19.37 -12.91 18.79
CA PHE A 66 -18.34 -13.93 18.56
C PHE A 66 -18.34 -14.43 17.11
N SER A 67 -19.50 -14.76 16.56
CA SER A 67 -19.65 -15.27 15.20
C SER A 67 -19.25 -14.25 14.14
N VAL A 68 -19.64 -12.98 14.31
CA VAL A 68 -19.23 -11.89 13.41
C VAL A 68 -17.71 -11.69 13.46
N THR A 69 -17.14 -11.74 14.67
CA THR A 69 -15.69 -11.56 14.84
C THR A 69 -14.90 -12.70 14.20
N LEU A 70 -15.34 -13.95 14.36
CA LEU A 70 -14.70 -15.09 13.71
C LEU A 70 -14.83 -15.02 12.18
N LEU A 71 -16.02 -14.71 11.69
CA LEU A 71 -16.24 -14.55 10.25
C LEU A 71 -15.36 -13.44 9.68
N PHE A 72 -15.28 -12.29 10.35
CA PHE A 72 -14.40 -11.20 9.95
C PHE A 72 -12.93 -11.61 10.01
N GLY A 73 -12.49 -12.20 11.12
CA GLY A 73 -11.08 -12.54 11.36
C GLY A 73 -10.54 -13.60 10.40
N LEU A 74 -11.37 -14.55 9.99
CA LEU A 74 -10.96 -15.67 9.14
C LEU A 74 -11.36 -15.50 7.66
N HIS A 75 -12.03 -14.39 7.30
CA HIS A 75 -12.54 -14.22 5.94
C HIS A 75 -11.41 -13.95 4.92
N PRO A 76 -11.40 -14.65 3.78
CA PRO A 76 -10.31 -14.56 2.81
C PRO A 76 -10.17 -13.18 2.15
N VAL A 77 -11.21 -12.35 2.11
CA VAL A 77 -11.13 -10.95 1.66
C VAL A 77 -10.15 -10.12 2.49
N ASN A 78 -9.92 -10.48 3.76
CA ASN A 78 -9.04 -9.75 4.66
C ASN A 78 -7.55 -10.14 4.49
N THR A 79 -7.24 -11.21 3.76
CA THR A 79 -5.86 -11.68 3.55
C THR A 79 -4.98 -10.63 2.89
N GLU A 80 -5.49 -9.89 1.90
CA GLU A 80 -4.74 -8.79 1.26
C GLU A 80 -4.35 -7.71 2.28
N SER A 81 -5.26 -7.31 3.17
CA SER A 81 -4.98 -6.30 4.18
C SER A 81 -3.92 -6.73 5.19
N VAL A 82 -3.85 -8.03 5.50
CA VAL A 82 -2.92 -8.58 6.50
C VAL A 82 -1.57 -8.93 5.88
N ALA A 83 -1.56 -9.60 4.72
CA ALA A 83 -0.35 -10.10 4.09
C ALA A 83 0.43 -9.01 3.32
N PHE A 84 -0.27 -8.05 2.69
CA PHE A 84 0.34 -6.97 1.94
C PHE A 84 0.76 -5.83 2.86
N ILE A 85 2.06 -5.61 3.01
CA ILE A 85 2.64 -4.68 3.99
C ILE A 85 2.04 -3.27 3.85
N SER A 86 1.95 -2.74 2.63
CA SER A 86 1.43 -1.39 2.38
C SER A 86 -0.10 -1.24 2.60
N ALA A 87 -0.82 -2.35 2.81
CA ALA A 87 -2.24 -2.32 3.12
C ALA A 87 -2.56 -2.07 4.61
N ARG A 88 -1.56 -1.90 5.47
CA ARG A 88 -1.67 -1.60 6.92
C ARG A 88 -2.62 -0.45 7.24
N ASN A 89 -2.69 0.55 6.36
CA ASN A 89 -3.60 1.67 6.51
C ASN A 89 -5.07 1.24 6.67
N ASN A 90 -5.49 0.12 6.04
CA ASN A 90 -6.85 -0.39 6.18
C ASN A 90 -7.09 -1.04 7.54
N ILE A 91 -6.08 -1.72 8.10
CA ILE A 91 -6.16 -2.31 9.44
C ILE A 91 -6.23 -1.19 10.49
N LEU A 92 -5.30 -0.23 10.43
CA LEU A 92 -5.21 0.84 11.41
C LEU A 92 -6.43 1.78 11.38
N VAL A 93 -6.91 2.19 10.20
CA VAL A 93 -8.13 2.99 10.11
C VAL A 93 -9.32 2.25 10.69
N THR A 94 -9.43 0.94 10.46
CA THR A 94 -10.52 0.12 10.99
C THR A 94 -10.42 -0.03 12.51
N LEU A 95 -9.22 -0.30 13.03
CA LEU A 95 -8.97 -0.40 14.47
C LEU A 95 -9.37 0.87 15.20
N PHE A 96 -8.85 2.03 14.77
CA PHE A 96 -9.18 3.31 15.38
C PHE A 96 -10.65 3.70 15.17
N SER A 97 -11.26 3.32 14.06
CA SER A 97 -12.70 3.50 13.82
C SER A 97 -13.54 2.69 14.82
N LEU A 98 -13.18 1.43 15.07
CA LEU A 98 -13.87 0.60 16.07
C LEU A 98 -13.67 1.12 17.49
N ILE A 99 -12.49 1.61 17.84
CA ILE A 99 -12.23 2.26 19.13
C ILE A 99 -13.12 3.51 19.26
N SER A 100 -13.19 4.34 18.21
CA SER A 100 -14.04 5.53 18.20
C SER A 100 -15.51 5.17 18.36
N LEU A 101 -16.02 4.17 17.62
CA LEU A 101 -17.39 3.64 17.73
C LEU A 101 -17.69 3.09 19.12
N TYR A 102 -16.77 2.33 19.71
CA TYR A 102 -16.93 1.77 21.04
C TYR A 102 -17.07 2.86 22.11
N TYR A 103 -16.20 3.85 22.07
CA TYR A 103 -16.24 4.95 23.05
C TYR A 103 -17.36 5.95 22.77
N TYR A 104 -17.78 6.14 21.52
CA TYR A 104 -18.99 6.89 21.18
C TYR A 104 -20.23 6.24 21.80
N LEU A 105 -20.38 4.93 21.65
CA LEU A 105 -21.45 4.14 22.24
C LEU A 105 -21.41 4.20 23.78
N LYS A 106 -20.22 4.12 24.37
CA LYS A 106 -20.04 4.22 25.82
C LYS A 106 -20.44 5.60 26.34
N ASN A 107 -20.04 6.69 25.67
CA ASN A 107 -20.43 8.05 26.01
C ASN A 107 -21.95 8.26 25.87
N SER A 108 -22.56 7.74 24.80
CA SER A 108 -24.01 7.84 24.59
C SER A 108 -24.82 7.15 25.69
N LYS A 109 -24.37 5.98 26.19
CA LYS A 109 -25.04 5.21 27.24
C LYS A 109 -24.73 5.70 28.66
N GLU A 110 -23.46 6.02 28.95
CA GLU A 110 -22.97 6.28 30.31
C GLU A 110 -22.76 7.76 30.60
N LYS A 111 -22.88 8.63 29.59
CA LYS A 111 -22.66 10.11 29.67
C LYS A 111 -21.31 10.52 30.30
N LYS A 112 -20.26 9.71 30.08
CA LYS A 112 -18.91 9.94 30.60
C LYS A 112 -18.09 10.77 29.62
N ILE A 113 -17.74 12.00 30.00
CA ILE A 113 -16.97 12.96 29.18
C ILE A 113 -15.67 12.32 28.63
N TRP A 114 -14.92 11.59 29.47
CA TRP A 114 -13.70 10.94 29.03
C TRP A 114 -13.91 9.94 27.89
N ALA A 115 -15.07 9.25 27.85
CA ALA A 115 -15.38 8.37 26.72
C ALA A 115 -15.62 9.16 25.43
N GLY A 116 -16.23 10.35 25.52
CA GLY A 116 -16.32 11.28 24.39
C GLY A 116 -14.94 11.68 23.88
N LEU A 117 -14.03 12.10 24.77
CA LEU A 117 -12.67 12.49 24.42
C LEU A 117 -11.89 11.36 23.75
N PHE A 118 -11.98 10.12 24.27
CA PHE A 118 -11.36 8.94 23.62
C PHE A 118 -11.96 8.64 22.24
N SER A 119 -13.27 8.86 22.04
CA SER A 119 -13.90 8.73 20.72
C SER A 119 -13.36 9.75 19.74
N TYR A 120 -13.23 11.03 20.13
CA TYR A 120 -12.70 12.10 19.30
C TYR A 120 -11.23 11.87 18.96
N PHE A 121 -10.42 11.51 19.95
CA PHE A 121 -9.00 11.17 19.74
C PHE A 121 -8.83 10.02 18.75
N SER A 122 -9.59 8.93 18.93
CA SER A 122 -9.51 7.77 18.04
C SER A 122 -9.99 8.10 16.62
N PHE A 123 -10.98 8.96 16.46
CA PHE A 123 -11.40 9.48 15.16
C PHE A 123 -10.28 10.26 14.47
N ALA A 124 -9.58 11.14 15.20
CA ALA A 124 -8.42 11.85 14.67
C ALA A 124 -7.31 10.88 14.23
N MET A 125 -6.99 9.87 15.04
CA MET A 125 -6.02 8.83 14.68
C MET A 125 -6.45 8.05 13.43
N ALA A 126 -7.73 7.73 13.28
CA ALA A 126 -8.26 7.08 12.09
C ALA A 126 -8.07 7.94 10.82
N LEU A 127 -8.33 9.25 10.90
CA LEU A 127 -8.10 10.19 9.78
C LEU A 127 -6.63 10.29 9.40
N LEU A 128 -5.70 10.29 10.37
CA LEU A 128 -4.26 10.29 10.14
C LEU A 128 -3.73 8.98 9.53
N CYS A 129 -4.52 7.89 9.59
CA CYS A 129 -4.23 6.63 8.88
C CYS A 129 -4.80 6.63 7.47
N LYS A 130 -6.04 7.09 7.30
CA LYS A 130 -6.73 7.08 6.00
C LYS A 130 -7.98 7.98 6.04
N GLU A 131 -8.15 8.79 5.01
CA GLU A 131 -9.25 9.72 4.83
C GLU A 131 -10.66 9.05 4.85
N PHE A 132 -10.73 7.75 4.63
CA PHE A 132 -11.99 6.96 4.69
C PHE A 132 -12.66 6.99 6.06
N ALA A 133 -11.95 7.36 7.12
CA ALA A 133 -12.51 7.55 8.45
C ALA A 133 -13.64 8.60 8.50
N ILE A 134 -13.75 9.49 7.51
CA ILE A 134 -14.88 10.45 7.39
C ILE A 134 -16.23 9.72 7.39
N MET A 135 -16.29 8.48 6.93
CA MET A 135 -17.51 7.67 6.92
C MET A 135 -18.03 7.30 8.31
N LEU A 136 -17.25 7.53 9.36
CA LEU A 136 -17.74 7.39 10.73
C LEU A 136 -18.85 8.38 11.08
N LEU A 137 -18.84 9.58 10.51
CA LEU A 137 -19.88 10.59 10.77
C LEU A 137 -21.29 10.10 10.39
N PRO A 138 -21.54 9.69 9.14
CA PRO A 138 -22.83 9.10 8.79
C PRO A 138 -23.11 7.77 9.52
N ILE A 139 -22.09 6.99 9.89
CA ILE A 139 -22.29 5.77 10.70
C ILE A 139 -22.75 6.10 12.12
N PHE A 140 -22.22 7.14 12.77
CA PHE A 140 -22.73 7.63 14.07
C PHE A 140 -24.18 8.09 13.95
N PHE A 141 -24.53 8.79 12.87
CA PHE A 141 -25.90 9.20 12.60
C PHE A 141 -26.83 7.99 12.46
N LEU A 142 -26.44 7.00 11.65
CA LEU A 142 -27.21 5.75 11.52
C LEU A 142 -27.36 5.02 12.84
N TYR A 143 -26.30 4.97 13.65
CA TYR A 143 -26.33 4.37 14.97
C TYR A 143 -27.38 5.06 15.87
N ASN A 144 -27.35 6.40 15.96
CA ASN A 144 -28.30 7.17 16.75
C ASN A 144 -29.74 6.99 16.23
N ARG A 145 -29.90 6.90 14.90
CA ARG A 145 -31.23 6.80 14.26
C ARG A 145 -31.88 5.45 14.44
N PHE A 146 -31.11 4.37 14.43
CA PHE A 146 -31.62 3.01 14.36
C PHE A 146 -31.35 2.16 15.62
N VAL A 147 -30.32 2.48 16.40
CA VAL A 147 -29.90 1.65 17.54
C VAL A 147 -30.25 2.28 18.89
N VAL A 148 -30.16 3.61 18.99
CA VAL A 148 -30.51 4.31 20.24
C VAL A 148 -32.03 4.39 20.40
N GLU A 149 -32.55 3.87 21.50
CA GLU A 149 -34.01 3.82 21.78
C GLU A 149 -34.56 5.20 22.17
N ASN A 150 -33.89 5.90 23.10
CA ASN A 150 -34.26 7.25 23.55
C ASN A 150 -33.53 8.29 22.71
N ARG A 151 -34.21 8.80 21.68
CA ARG A 151 -33.63 9.81 20.80
C ARG A 151 -33.39 11.11 21.55
N LYS A 152 -32.19 11.64 21.42
CA LYS A 152 -31.91 13.04 21.78
C LYS A 152 -32.76 13.95 20.91
N ILE A 153 -33.04 15.15 21.42
CA ILE A 153 -33.58 16.23 20.59
C ILE A 153 -32.59 16.46 19.44
N LEU A 154 -33.09 16.70 18.23
CA LEU A 154 -32.27 16.87 17.02
C LEU A 154 -31.12 17.88 17.22
N LYS A 155 -31.37 18.94 18.01
CA LYS A 155 -30.37 19.94 18.36
C LYS A 155 -29.19 19.34 19.14
N ASP A 156 -29.45 18.52 20.15
CA ASP A 156 -28.41 17.90 20.98
C ASP A 156 -27.62 16.83 20.18
N GLU A 157 -28.28 16.19 19.23
CA GLU A 157 -27.65 15.26 18.33
C GLU A 157 -26.66 15.99 17.41
N ILE A 158 -27.08 17.08 16.77
CA ILE A 158 -26.22 17.92 15.91
C ILE A 158 -25.02 18.46 16.71
N LEU A 159 -25.26 18.99 17.91
CA LEU A 159 -24.19 19.48 18.78
C LEU A 159 -23.16 18.41 19.12
N SER A 160 -23.57 17.14 19.23
CA SER A 160 -22.66 16.02 19.50
C SER A 160 -21.67 15.73 18.37
N TYR A 161 -21.94 16.20 17.13
CA TYR A 161 -21.03 16.03 15.97
C TYR A 161 -20.02 17.17 15.82
N ILE A 162 -20.23 18.32 16.47
CA ILE A 162 -19.34 19.50 16.34
C ILE A 162 -17.86 19.14 16.58
N PRO A 163 -17.47 18.39 17.63
CA PRO A 163 -16.07 18.04 17.85
C PRO A 163 -15.47 17.21 16.69
N PHE A 164 -16.23 16.27 16.13
CA PHE A 164 -15.79 15.47 14.98
C PHE A 164 -15.62 16.34 13.72
N ILE A 165 -16.54 17.28 13.48
CA ILE A 165 -16.49 18.21 12.34
C ILE A 165 -15.28 19.14 12.48
N LEU A 166 -14.98 19.64 13.69
CA LEU A 166 -13.79 20.45 13.94
C LEU A 166 -12.51 19.66 13.70
N ILE A 167 -12.42 18.41 14.16
CA ILE A 167 -11.27 17.53 13.89
C ILE A 167 -11.09 17.33 12.39
N LEU A 168 -12.18 17.08 11.65
CA LEU A 168 -12.16 16.93 10.19
C LEU A 168 -11.68 18.20 9.50
N PHE A 169 -12.15 19.37 9.94
CA PHE A 169 -11.74 20.67 9.41
C PHE A 169 -10.23 20.90 9.62
N PHE A 170 -9.71 20.67 10.82
CA PHE A 170 -8.27 20.76 11.08
C PHE A 170 -7.45 19.75 10.29
N TYR A 171 -7.95 18.52 10.11
CA TYR A 171 -7.30 17.52 9.26
C TYR A 171 -7.14 18.02 7.82
N PHE A 172 -8.19 18.62 7.22
CA PHE A 172 -8.10 19.14 5.85
C PHE A 172 -7.17 20.34 5.74
N ILE A 173 -7.09 21.20 6.75
CA ILE A 173 -6.10 22.30 6.81
C ILE A 173 -4.68 21.73 6.83
N LEU A 174 -4.40 20.78 7.72
CA LEU A 174 -3.08 20.13 7.79
C LEU A 174 -2.71 19.44 6.48
N ARG A 175 -3.66 18.73 5.88
CA ARG A 175 -3.47 18.08 4.59
C ARG A 175 -3.17 19.10 3.48
N ALA A 176 -3.92 20.19 3.40
CA ALA A 176 -3.73 21.24 2.40
C ALA A 176 -2.35 21.90 2.53
N ASN A 177 -1.89 22.16 3.76
CA ASN A 177 -0.58 22.76 4.01
C ASN A 177 0.58 21.83 3.63
N VAL A 178 0.42 20.51 3.76
CA VAL A 178 1.50 19.54 3.49
C VAL A 178 1.52 19.10 2.01
N ILE A 179 0.35 18.88 1.41
CA ILE A 179 0.25 18.34 0.04
C ILE A 179 0.03 19.44 -1.01
N GLY A 180 -0.29 20.68 -0.57
CA GLY A 180 -0.67 21.77 -1.48
C GLY A 180 -2.13 21.69 -1.97
N SER A 181 -2.90 20.67 -1.57
CA SER A 181 -4.31 20.51 -1.92
C SER A 181 -5.10 19.81 -0.81
N ALA A 182 -6.30 20.31 -0.53
CA ALA A 182 -7.21 19.69 0.44
C ALA A 182 -7.82 18.37 -0.08
N LEU A 183 -7.96 18.22 -1.40
CA LEU A 183 -8.54 17.06 -2.05
C LEU A 183 -7.54 16.46 -3.06
N THR A 184 -7.58 15.15 -3.26
CA THR A 184 -6.85 14.51 -4.35
C THR A 184 -7.37 15.01 -5.69
N PRO A 185 -6.49 15.27 -6.68
CA PRO A 185 -6.92 15.66 -8.02
C PRO A 185 -7.89 14.62 -8.58
N VAL A 186 -9.01 15.10 -9.10
CA VAL A 186 -10.00 14.26 -9.78
C VAL A 186 -9.45 13.92 -11.17
N SER A 187 -9.46 12.63 -11.53
CA SER A 187 -9.01 12.22 -12.86
C SER A 187 -9.96 12.73 -13.95
N THR A 188 -9.44 12.92 -15.16
CA THR A 188 -10.16 13.45 -16.34
C THR A 188 -11.16 12.46 -16.96
N THR A 189 -11.48 11.34 -16.31
CA THR A 189 -12.46 10.38 -16.81
C THR A 189 -13.88 10.92 -16.64
N ASP A 190 -14.78 10.58 -17.57
CA ASP A 190 -16.18 11.01 -17.56
C ASP A 190 -16.88 10.65 -16.22
N PRO A 191 -17.33 11.63 -15.41
CA PRO A 191 -18.00 11.39 -14.14
C PRO A 191 -19.28 10.57 -14.29
N TRP A 192 -20.00 10.75 -15.39
CA TRP A 192 -21.24 10.03 -15.67
C TRP A 192 -20.98 8.55 -15.92
N LYS A 193 -19.88 8.21 -16.59
CA LYS A 193 -19.46 6.82 -16.78
C LYS A 193 -19.21 6.14 -15.46
N SER A 194 -18.51 6.80 -14.54
CA SER A 194 -18.25 6.23 -13.21
C SER A 194 -19.54 6.06 -12.40
N LEU A 195 -20.40 7.06 -12.36
CA LEU A 195 -21.66 6.99 -11.62
C LEU A 195 -22.56 5.86 -12.16
N TYR A 196 -22.60 5.70 -13.48
CA TYR A 196 -23.39 4.66 -14.14
C TYR A 196 -22.94 3.25 -13.75
N PHE A 197 -21.64 3.01 -13.53
CA PHE A 197 -21.12 1.69 -13.17
C PHE A 197 -21.08 1.42 -11.66
N VAL A 198 -21.50 2.36 -10.80
CA VAL A 198 -21.58 2.12 -9.34
C VAL A 198 -22.35 0.86 -8.98
N PRO A 199 -23.55 0.57 -9.53
CA PRO A 199 -24.27 -0.67 -9.21
C PRO A 199 -23.49 -1.93 -9.55
N LEU A 200 -22.75 -1.93 -10.65
CA LEU A 200 -21.88 -3.04 -11.06
C LEU A 200 -20.73 -3.24 -10.06
N LEU A 201 -20.08 -2.15 -9.63
CA LEU A 201 -19.01 -2.19 -8.62
C LEU A 201 -19.54 -2.70 -7.28
N MET A 202 -20.77 -2.31 -6.89
CA MET A 202 -21.42 -2.82 -5.67
C MET A 202 -21.60 -4.34 -5.73
N ILE A 203 -22.06 -4.89 -6.86
CA ILE A 203 -22.21 -6.34 -7.01
C ILE A 203 -20.87 -7.06 -6.91
N TYR A 204 -19.84 -6.56 -7.57
CA TYR A 204 -18.52 -7.17 -7.49
C TYR A 204 -17.99 -7.18 -6.06
N ASN A 205 -18.15 -6.08 -5.32
CA ASN A 205 -17.76 -6.03 -3.91
C ASN A 205 -18.58 -6.99 -3.03
N LEU A 206 -19.89 -7.10 -3.27
CA LEU A 206 -20.74 -8.09 -2.59
C LEU A 206 -20.33 -9.52 -2.94
N LYS A 207 -20.04 -9.81 -4.23
CA LYS A 207 -19.56 -11.12 -4.65
C LYS A 207 -18.29 -11.54 -3.91
N LEU A 208 -17.31 -10.63 -3.77
CA LEU A 208 -16.05 -10.91 -3.08
C LEU A 208 -16.27 -11.33 -1.62
N ILE A 209 -17.28 -10.75 -0.95
CA ILE A 209 -17.59 -11.08 0.44
C ILE A 209 -18.50 -12.32 0.54
N LEU A 210 -19.58 -12.38 -0.24
CA LEU A 210 -20.59 -13.44 -0.10
C LEU A 210 -20.18 -14.77 -0.75
N VAL A 211 -19.38 -14.69 -1.82
CA VAL A 211 -18.87 -15.84 -2.57
C VAL A 211 -17.37 -15.69 -2.77
N PRO A 212 -16.58 -15.86 -1.71
CA PRO A 212 -15.13 -15.67 -1.76
C PRO A 212 -14.47 -16.84 -2.50
N TYR A 213 -14.55 -16.83 -3.82
CA TYR A 213 -13.95 -17.81 -4.70
C TYR A 213 -13.14 -17.09 -5.80
N SER A 214 -11.97 -17.62 -6.17
CA SER A 214 -11.07 -17.03 -7.16
C SER A 214 -10.77 -15.55 -6.85
N LEU A 215 -10.23 -15.32 -5.64
CA LEU A 215 -9.88 -14.00 -5.17
C LEU A 215 -8.52 -13.61 -5.73
N HIS A 216 -8.48 -12.49 -6.43
CA HIS A 216 -7.29 -11.91 -7.05
C HIS A 216 -7.22 -10.41 -6.75
N SER A 217 -6.06 -9.79 -6.99
CA SER A 217 -5.91 -8.34 -6.96
C SER A 217 -6.52 -7.75 -8.24
N PHE A 218 -7.74 -7.25 -8.15
CA PHE A 218 -8.52 -6.90 -9.34
C PHE A 218 -8.16 -5.54 -9.95
N ILE A 219 -7.95 -5.56 -11.27
CA ILE A 219 -8.13 -4.40 -12.12
C ILE A 219 -9.38 -4.66 -12.97
N ILE A 220 -10.49 -4.00 -12.66
CA ILE A 220 -11.69 -4.08 -13.49
C ILE A 220 -11.61 -2.96 -14.52
N GLN A 221 -11.66 -3.34 -15.79
CA GLN A 221 -11.98 -2.43 -16.86
C GLN A 221 -13.48 -2.22 -16.91
N TYR A 222 -13.92 -0.98 -17.00
CA TYR A 222 -15.33 -0.69 -17.27
C TYR A 222 -15.73 -1.26 -18.62
N PRO A 223 -16.96 -1.80 -18.74
CA PRO A 223 -17.49 -2.14 -20.05
C PRO A 223 -17.46 -0.91 -20.98
N ASP A 224 -17.11 -1.11 -22.24
CA ASP A 224 -17.06 -0.02 -23.22
C ASP A 224 -18.45 0.49 -23.56
N ASN A 225 -19.46 -0.36 -23.43
CA ASN A 225 -20.85 -0.03 -23.73
C ASN A 225 -21.70 0.11 -22.47
N TYR A 226 -22.42 1.22 -22.34
CA TYR A 226 -23.40 1.47 -21.27
C TYR A 226 -24.55 0.44 -21.26
N LEU A 227 -24.96 -0.07 -22.41
CA LEU A 227 -26.02 -1.09 -22.54
C LEU A 227 -25.50 -2.52 -22.30
N SER A 228 -24.35 -2.68 -21.63
CA SER A 228 -23.86 -4.01 -21.32
C SER A 228 -24.81 -4.75 -20.35
N TRP A 229 -25.02 -6.05 -20.60
CA TRP A 229 -25.86 -6.87 -19.70
C TRP A 229 -25.34 -6.87 -18.25
N LYS A 230 -24.03 -6.65 -18.04
CA LYS A 230 -23.42 -6.53 -16.71
C LYS A 230 -23.89 -5.29 -15.96
N ALA A 231 -24.02 -4.15 -16.65
CA ALA A 231 -24.56 -2.93 -16.06
C ALA A 231 -26.03 -3.08 -15.71
N LEU A 232 -26.83 -3.68 -16.61
CA LEU A 232 -28.24 -3.97 -16.36
C LEU A 232 -28.43 -4.89 -15.14
N ALA A 233 -27.65 -5.96 -15.04
CA ALA A 233 -27.65 -6.84 -13.88
C ALA A 233 -27.32 -6.07 -12.58
N GLY A 234 -26.45 -5.03 -12.67
CA GLY A 234 -26.15 -4.12 -11.58
C GLY A 234 -27.37 -3.39 -11.05
N PHE A 235 -28.13 -2.77 -11.93
CA PHE A 235 -29.35 -2.05 -11.56
C PHE A 235 -30.46 -2.97 -11.01
N ILE A 236 -30.63 -4.16 -11.60
CA ILE A 236 -31.58 -5.16 -11.11
C ILE A 236 -31.22 -5.58 -9.68
N CYS A 237 -29.95 -5.87 -9.42
CA CYS A 237 -29.50 -6.25 -8.07
C CYS A 237 -29.69 -5.09 -7.06
N LEU A 238 -29.40 -3.84 -7.47
CA LEU A 238 -29.64 -2.67 -6.62
C LEU A 238 -31.13 -2.55 -6.26
N GLY A 239 -32.03 -2.75 -7.23
CA GLY A 239 -33.47 -2.79 -6.99
C GLY A 239 -33.86 -3.89 -6.00
N PHE A 240 -33.25 -5.07 -6.11
CA PHE A 240 -33.49 -6.19 -5.19
C PHE A 240 -33.01 -5.87 -3.75
N LEU A 241 -31.83 -5.25 -3.62
CA LEU A 241 -31.29 -4.81 -2.33
C LEU A 241 -32.18 -3.73 -1.69
N ALA A 242 -32.69 -2.78 -2.47
CA ALA A 242 -33.61 -1.75 -2.01
C ALA A 242 -34.94 -2.35 -1.57
N PHE A 243 -35.50 -3.29 -2.35
CA PHE A 243 -36.69 -4.04 -1.96
C PHE A 243 -36.49 -4.85 -0.67
N PHE A 244 -35.37 -5.52 -0.55
CA PHE A 244 -35.04 -6.30 0.66
C PHE A 244 -34.92 -5.40 1.90
N LEU A 245 -34.26 -4.25 1.77
CA LEU A 245 -34.17 -3.24 2.83
C LEU A 245 -35.56 -2.69 3.21
N TRP A 246 -36.41 -2.42 2.22
CA TRP A 246 -37.78 -1.98 2.46
C TRP A 246 -38.61 -3.04 3.20
N ARG A 247 -38.48 -4.31 2.82
CA ARG A 247 -39.14 -5.45 3.50
C ARG A 247 -38.70 -5.55 4.96
N GLU A 248 -37.41 -5.39 5.23
CA GLU A 248 -36.82 -5.50 6.58
C GLU A 248 -36.80 -4.18 7.36
N ARG A 249 -37.42 -3.11 6.87
CA ARG A 249 -37.35 -1.74 7.46
C ARG A 249 -37.77 -1.64 8.93
N LYS A 250 -38.53 -2.59 9.43
CA LYS A 250 -38.94 -2.66 10.87
C LYS A 250 -37.81 -3.18 11.76
N ASN A 251 -36.84 -3.90 11.19
CA ASN A 251 -35.71 -4.44 11.92
C ASN A 251 -34.58 -3.41 11.96
N LYS A 252 -34.63 -2.53 12.96
CA LYS A 252 -33.73 -1.36 13.07
C LYS A 252 -32.25 -1.73 13.08
N ILE A 253 -31.87 -2.83 13.77
CA ILE A 253 -30.47 -3.26 13.88
C ILE A 253 -29.97 -3.79 12.52
N PHE A 254 -30.79 -4.55 11.82
CA PHE A 254 -30.48 -4.99 10.46
C PHE A 254 -30.32 -3.79 9.50
N VAL A 255 -31.27 -2.84 9.53
CA VAL A 255 -31.21 -1.63 8.71
C VAL A 255 -29.92 -0.84 9.01
N PHE A 256 -29.59 -0.67 10.28
CA PHE A 256 -28.34 -0.03 10.69
C PHE A 256 -27.13 -0.70 10.05
N SER A 257 -26.96 -2.00 10.28
CA SER A 257 -25.77 -2.72 9.81
C SER A 257 -25.70 -2.78 8.29
N PHE A 258 -26.82 -3.01 7.62
CA PHE A 258 -26.88 -3.10 6.16
C PHE A 258 -26.61 -1.76 5.47
N VAL A 259 -27.18 -0.66 5.95
CA VAL A 259 -26.92 0.68 5.41
C VAL A 259 -25.49 1.14 5.75
N ALA A 260 -25.00 0.84 6.95
CA ALA A 260 -23.63 1.15 7.35
C ALA A 260 -22.57 0.47 6.45
N PHE A 261 -22.87 -0.74 5.93
CA PHE A 261 -22.03 -1.39 4.92
C PHE A 261 -21.87 -0.51 3.66
N PHE A 262 -22.97 -0.01 3.10
CA PHE A 262 -22.92 0.84 1.90
C PHE A 262 -22.27 2.19 2.16
N VAL A 263 -22.51 2.77 3.33
CA VAL A 263 -21.82 4.00 3.76
C VAL A 263 -20.31 3.77 3.85
N ALA A 264 -19.88 2.69 4.48
CA ALA A 264 -18.46 2.36 4.59
C ALA A 264 -17.82 2.03 3.22
N LEU A 265 -18.62 1.49 2.27
CA LEU A 265 -18.18 1.16 0.91
C LEU A 265 -18.12 2.40 -0.01
N PHE A 266 -18.85 3.47 0.30
CA PHE A 266 -19.01 4.65 -0.56
C PHE A 266 -17.68 5.23 -1.10
N PRO A 267 -16.60 5.41 -0.29
CA PRO A 267 -15.35 5.99 -0.79
C PRO A 267 -14.66 5.16 -1.89
N VAL A 268 -14.96 3.87 -1.96
CA VAL A 268 -14.31 2.94 -2.90
C VAL A 268 -15.17 2.62 -4.14
N LEU A 269 -16.36 3.19 -4.22
CA LEU A 269 -17.23 3.04 -5.39
C LEU A 269 -16.81 3.91 -6.57
N ASN A 270 -15.68 4.60 -6.50
CA ASN A 270 -15.14 5.49 -7.54
C ASN A 270 -16.13 6.57 -8.05
N ILE A 271 -17.07 6.97 -7.21
CA ILE A 271 -17.99 8.08 -7.48
C ILE A 271 -17.19 9.39 -7.57
N LEU A 272 -16.27 9.58 -6.61
CA LEU A 272 -15.26 10.63 -6.68
C LEU A 272 -14.02 10.01 -7.33
N HIS A 273 -13.72 10.41 -8.55
CA HIS A 273 -12.61 9.84 -9.33
C HIS A 273 -11.30 9.93 -8.58
N THR A 274 -10.78 8.80 -8.17
CA THR A 274 -9.42 8.70 -7.65
C THR A 274 -8.49 8.23 -8.77
N SER A 275 -7.25 8.68 -8.75
CA SER A 275 -6.19 8.24 -9.68
C SER A 275 -5.78 6.77 -9.46
N ALA A 276 -6.54 6.00 -8.67
CA ALA A 276 -6.23 4.62 -8.39
C ALA A 276 -6.30 3.76 -9.66
N VAL A 277 -5.21 3.08 -9.94
CA VAL A 277 -5.08 2.14 -11.08
C VAL A 277 -6.10 1.00 -10.95
N THR A 278 -6.33 0.52 -9.73
CA THR A 278 -7.30 -0.54 -9.43
C THR A 278 -8.67 0.05 -9.13
N LYS A 279 -9.73 -0.52 -9.74
CA LYS A 279 -11.12 -0.09 -9.48
C LYS A 279 -11.77 -0.89 -8.35
N ILE A 280 -11.29 -2.09 -8.06
CA ILE A 280 -11.71 -2.94 -6.94
C ILE A 280 -10.46 -3.58 -6.34
N SER A 281 -10.39 -3.65 -5.00
CA SER A 281 -9.35 -4.36 -4.27
C SER A 281 -9.95 -4.92 -2.99
N MET A 282 -9.58 -6.15 -2.63
CA MET A 282 -10.07 -6.82 -1.41
C MET A 282 -9.77 -6.00 -0.14
N ARG A 283 -8.60 -5.36 -0.07
CA ARG A 283 -8.20 -4.53 1.08
C ARG A 283 -9.14 -3.36 1.37
N TRP A 284 -9.91 -2.90 0.37
CA TRP A 284 -10.88 -1.83 0.57
C TRP A 284 -12.15 -2.30 1.29
N LEU A 285 -12.39 -3.60 1.29
CA LEU A 285 -13.53 -4.22 1.95
C LEU A 285 -13.31 -4.48 3.44
N TYR A 286 -12.10 -4.27 3.94
CA TYR A 286 -11.73 -4.59 5.32
C TYR A 286 -12.66 -3.93 6.36
N PHE A 287 -12.92 -2.63 6.26
CA PHE A 287 -13.86 -1.94 7.15
C PHE A 287 -15.34 -2.21 6.81
N PRO A 288 -15.79 -2.10 5.54
CA PRO A 288 -17.18 -2.38 5.18
C PRO A 288 -17.66 -3.77 5.56
N MET A 289 -16.78 -4.77 5.43
CA MET A 289 -17.11 -6.17 5.71
C MET A 289 -17.64 -6.40 7.12
N ILE A 290 -17.22 -5.62 8.11
CA ILE A 290 -17.72 -5.71 9.49
C ILE A 290 -19.24 -5.61 9.51
N PHE A 291 -19.78 -4.63 8.81
CA PHE A 291 -21.21 -4.35 8.82
C PHE A 291 -22.02 -5.36 8.02
N LEU A 292 -21.48 -5.86 6.89
CA LEU A 292 -22.13 -6.91 6.12
C LEU A 292 -22.15 -8.25 6.89
N SER A 293 -21.01 -8.63 7.47
CA SER A 293 -20.93 -9.83 8.33
C SER A 293 -21.91 -9.75 9.49
N PHE A 294 -22.03 -8.57 10.09
CA PHE A 294 -23.00 -8.33 11.14
C PHE A 294 -24.44 -8.48 10.63
N SER A 295 -24.79 -7.93 9.48
CA SER A 295 -26.12 -8.09 8.88
C SER A 295 -26.45 -9.55 8.58
N CYS A 296 -25.50 -10.31 8.02
CA CYS A 296 -25.68 -11.74 7.71
C CYS A 296 -25.90 -12.56 8.97
N VAL A 297 -25.03 -12.42 9.99
CA VAL A 297 -25.15 -13.19 11.23
C VAL A 297 -26.40 -12.79 12.02
N TRP A 298 -26.77 -11.50 12.04
CA TRP A 298 -28.01 -11.02 12.63
C TRP A 298 -29.25 -11.67 11.98
N TYR A 299 -29.25 -11.79 10.67
CA TYR A 299 -30.34 -12.42 9.95
C TYR A 299 -30.42 -13.93 10.23
N LEU A 300 -29.27 -14.61 10.33
CA LEU A 300 -29.18 -16.01 10.71
C LEU A 300 -29.76 -16.30 12.11
N GLU A 301 -29.69 -15.33 13.04
CA GLU A 301 -30.31 -15.49 14.37
C GLU A 301 -31.83 -15.72 14.31
N LYS A 302 -32.51 -15.15 13.30
CA LYS A 302 -33.93 -15.46 13.07
C LYS A 302 -34.14 -16.93 12.70
N LEU A 303 -33.21 -17.50 11.92
CA LEU A 303 -33.26 -18.88 11.47
C LEU A 303 -32.91 -19.87 12.59
N ILE A 304 -32.13 -19.45 13.59
CA ILE A 304 -31.84 -20.28 14.79
C ILE A 304 -33.12 -20.66 15.53
N LYS A 305 -34.12 -19.79 15.54
CA LYS A 305 -35.43 -20.08 16.16
C LYS A 305 -36.18 -21.22 15.45
N ILE A 306 -35.85 -21.48 14.17
CA ILE A 306 -36.46 -22.54 13.36
C ILE A 306 -35.68 -23.85 13.55
N ASN A 307 -34.35 -23.80 13.36
CA ASN A 307 -33.49 -24.97 13.55
C ASN A 307 -32.07 -24.53 13.97
N ARG A 308 -31.84 -24.58 15.29
CA ARG A 308 -30.54 -24.13 15.87
C ARG A 308 -29.36 -24.96 15.37
N LEU A 309 -29.50 -26.28 15.32
CA LEU A 309 -28.42 -27.19 14.95
C LEU A 309 -27.99 -26.95 13.49
N PHE A 310 -28.94 -26.85 12.59
CA PHE A 310 -28.68 -26.61 11.17
C PHE A 310 -27.94 -25.26 10.93
N VAL A 311 -28.39 -24.19 11.60
CA VAL A 311 -27.76 -22.88 11.46
C VAL A 311 -26.34 -22.85 12.04
N MET A 312 -26.12 -23.50 13.18
CA MET A 312 -24.80 -23.59 13.81
C MET A 312 -23.83 -24.42 12.96
N ILE A 313 -24.26 -25.54 12.39
CA ILE A 313 -23.44 -26.33 11.47
C ILE A 313 -23.11 -25.51 10.23
N GLY A 314 -24.10 -24.88 9.59
CA GLY A 314 -23.89 -24.06 8.41
C GLY A 314 -22.88 -22.90 8.65
N LEU A 315 -23.04 -22.17 9.74
CA LEU A 315 -22.14 -21.09 10.12
C LEU A 315 -20.72 -21.60 10.40
N SER A 316 -20.59 -22.71 11.14
CA SER A 316 -19.28 -23.33 11.41
C SER A 316 -18.60 -23.80 10.13
N THR A 317 -19.35 -24.37 9.19
CA THR A 317 -18.83 -24.79 7.87
C THR A 317 -18.33 -23.58 7.08
N ILE A 318 -19.08 -22.46 7.04
CA ILE A 318 -18.67 -21.23 6.38
C ILE A 318 -17.38 -20.67 7.00
N ILE A 319 -17.30 -20.61 8.34
CA ILE A 319 -16.12 -20.10 9.05
C ILE A 319 -14.91 -21.00 8.76
N MET A 320 -15.07 -22.32 8.79
CA MET A 320 -14.01 -23.27 8.48
C MET A 320 -13.54 -23.15 7.02
N TYR A 321 -14.47 -23.04 6.07
CA TYR A 321 -14.16 -22.76 4.67
C TYR A 321 -13.35 -21.46 4.53
N CYS A 322 -13.81 -20.36 5.13
CA CYS A 322 -13.13 -19.08 5.10
C CYS A 322 -11.70 -19.17 5.65
N GLY A 323 -11.52 -19.83 6.80
CA GLY A 323 -10.20 -19.98 7.42
C GLY A 323 -9.25 -20.82 6.56
N THR A 324 -9.73 -21.96 6.04
CA THR A 324 -8.94 -22.84 5.15
C THR A 324 -8.57 -22.10 3.86
N TYR A 325 -9.52 -21.40 3.25
CA TYR A 325 -9.27 -20.68 2.00
C TYR A 325 -8.35 -19.47 2.23
N SER A 326 -8.46 -18.77 3.37
CA SER A 326 -7.51 -17.70 3.75
C SER A 326 -6.08 -18.22 3.87
N TYR A 327 -5.91 -19.41 4.48
CA TYR A 327 -4.60 -20.07 4.57
C TYR A 327 -4.04 -20.42 3.17
N VAL A 328 -4.86 -21.01 2.31
CA VAL A 328 -4.48 -21.38 0.93
C VAL A 328 -4.12 -20.13 0.13
N LEU A 329 -4.91 -19.05 0.26
CA LEU A 329 -4.67 -17.78 -0.43
C LEU A 329 -3.35 -17.14 0.03
N ASN A 330 -3.09 -17.14 1.33
CA ASN A 330 -1.85 -16.60 1.86
C ASN A 330 -0.62 -17.36 1.36
N ARG A 331 -0.72 -18.69 1.29
CA ARG A 331 0.35 -19.54 0.78
C ARG A 331 0.57 -19.39 -0.74
N ASN A 332 -0.49 -19.29 -1.53
CA ASN A 332 -0.43 -19.40 -2.99
C ASN A 332 -0.41 -18.04 -3.71
N LEU A 333 -0.82 -16.96 -3.03
CA LEU A 333 -0.86 -15.64 -3.66
C LEU A 333 0.01 -14.62 -2.92
N TRP A 334 0.04 -14.66 -1.59
CA TRP A 334 0.70 -13.64 -0.76
C TRP A 334 2.02 -14.10 -0.14
N HIS A 335 2.54 -15.26 -0.55
CA HIS A 335 3.79 -15.81 0.00
C HIS A 335 4.97 -14.89 -0.31
N ASP A 336 5.21 -14.61 -1.56
CA ASP A 336 6.23 -13.71 -2.06
C ASP A 336 5.76 -13.01 -3.35
N GLU A 337 6.57 -12.07 -3.83
CA GLU A 337 6.25 -11.22 -4.97
C GLU A 337 6.15 -11.99 -6.28
N ASP A 338 7.06 -12.94 -6.52
CA ASP A 338 7.01 -13.80 -7.70
C ASP A 338 5.72 -14.61 -7.77
N THR A 339 5.37 -15.23 -6.65
CA THR A 339 4.15 -16.04 -6.55
C THR A 339 2.93 -15.18 -6.84
N PHE A 340 2.90 -13.95 -6.29
CA PHE A 340 1.86 -12.99 -6.58
C PHE A 340 1.76 -12.67 -8.06
N PHE A 341 2.84 -12.19 -8.67
CA PHE A 341 2.81 -11.80 -10.08
C PHE A 341 2.58 -12.99 -11.02
N LYS A 342 3.14 -14.17 -10.73
CA LYS A 342 2.89 -15.39 -11.52
C LYS A 342 1.43 -15.77 -11.56
N GLN A 343 0.74 -15.69 -10.41
CA GLN A 343 -0.69 -15.99 -10.34
C GLN A 343 -1.53 -14.94 -11.08
N GLU A 344 -1.21 -13.66 -10.87
CA GLU A 344 -1.98 -12.57 -11.48
C GLU A 344 -1.83 -12.51 -13.00
N VAL A 345 -0.64 -12.81 -13.56
CA VAL A 345 -0.40 -12.90 -15.02
C VAL A 345 -1.23 -14.00 -15.68
N LEU A 346 -1.54 -15.09 -14.96
CA LEU A 346 -2.40 -16.18 -15.49
C LEU A 346 -3.86 -15.75 -15.65
N HIS A 347 -4.30 -14.78 -14.86
CA HIS A 347 -5.70 -14.36 -14.79
C HIS A 347 -5.97 -13.01 -15.46
N PHE A 348 -4.97 -12.14 -15.52
CA PHE A 348 -5.11 -10.76 -16.00
C PHE A 348 -4.05 -10.41 -17.04
N ASP A 349 -4.50 -10.03 -18.22
CA ASP A 349 -3.67 -9.44 -19.26
C ASP A 349 -3.49 -7.94 -18.98
N ASN A 350 -2.49 -7.60 -18.13
CA ASN A 350 -2.23 -6.22 -17.72
C ASN A 350 -0.72 -5.96 -17.66
N HIS A 351 -0.30 -4.77 -18.13
CA HIS A 351 1.12 -4.35 -18.16
C HIS A 351 1.78 -4.41 -16.78
N TYR A 352 1.06 -3.99 -15.73
CA TYR A 352 1.55 -3.98 -14.36
C TYR A 352 1.99 -5.36 -13.88
N TYR A 353 1.20 -6.42 -14.15
CA TYR A 353 1.54 -7.77 -13.69
C TYR A 353 2.65 -8.41 -14.50
N VAL A 354 2.66 -8.21 -15.82
CA VAL A 354 3.71 -8.79 -16.68
C VAL A 354 5.05 -8.11 -16.42
N GLY A 355 5.06 -6.78 -16.31
CA GLY A 355 6.24 -5.99 -15.96
C GLY A 355 6.75 -6.32 -14.56
N GLY A 356 5.86 -6.33 -13.54
CA GLY A 356 6.21 -6.66 -12.17
C GLY A 356 6.77 -8.07 -11.99
N LEU A 357 6.26 -9.06 -12.75
CA LEU A 357 6.86 -10.41 -12.76
C LEU A 357 8.28 -10.39 -13.33
N ALA A 358 8.48 -9.63 -14.40
CA ALA A 358 9.80 -9.51 -15.01
C ALA A 358 10.80 -8.85 -14.05
N GLU A 359 10.39 -7.78 -13.35
CA GLU A 359 11.19 -7.09 -12.32
C GLU A 359 11.53 -8.03 -11.15
N SER A 360 10.54 -8.68 -10.58
CA SER A 360 10.77 -9.59 -9.44
C SER A 360 11.70 -10.74 -9.78
N LEU A 361 11.61 -11.28 -11.00
CA LEU A 361 12.55 -12.29 -11.50
C LEU A 361 13.96 -11.72 -11.72
N PHE A 362 14.06 -10.46 -12.14
CA PHE A 362 15.33 -9.77 -12.33
C PHE A 362 16.04 -9.54 -10.99
N GLU A 363 15.34 -9.05 -9.97
CA GLU A 363 15.86 -8.89 -8.61
C GLU A 363 16.39 -10.18 -7.98
N LYS A 364 15.81 -11.32 -8.36
CA LYS A 364 16.27 -12.67 -7.96
C LYS A 364 17.35 -13.24 -8.87
N GLU A 365 17.93 -12.43 -9.73
CA GLU A 365 18.98 -12.83 -10.68
C GLU A 365 18.55 -13.94 -11.66
N ASN A 366 17.23 -14.19 -11.82
CA ASN A 366 16.72 -15.11 -12.82
C ASN A 366 16.60 -14.41 -14.18
N TYR A 367 17.74 -14.01 -14.73
CA TYR A 367 17.86 -13.18 -15.93
C TYR A 367 17.19 -13.78 -17.16
N LYS A 368 17.19 -15.12 -17.29
CA LYS A 368 16.60 -15.83 -18.43
C LYS A 368 15.09 -15.64 -18.50
N GLU A 369 14.40 -15.93 -17.40
CA GLU A 369 12.94 -15.78 -17.34
C GLU A 369 12.55 -14.30 -17.29
N ALA A 370 13.26 -13.45 -16.53
CA ALA A 370 13.05 -12.01 -16.51
C ALA A 370 13.09 -11.42 -17.93
N GLY A 371 14.12 -11.74 -18.72
CA GLY A 371 14.24 -11.29 -20.11
C GLY A 371 13.12 -11.78 -21.03
N LYS A 372 12.58 -12.97 -20.78
CA LYS A 372 11.41 -13.48 -21.49
C LYS A 372 10.17 -12.62 -21.19
N TYR A 373 9.89 -12.35 -19.91
CA TYR A 373 8.72 -11.57 -19.51
C TYR A 373 8.84 -10.09 -19.87
N PHE A 374 10.02 -9.47 -19.82
CA PHE A 374 10.22 -8.12 -20.34
C PHE A 374 9.92 -8.02 -21.83
N ARG A 375 10.35 -8.99 -22.65
CA ARG A 375 10.01 -8.99 -24.08
C ARG A 375 8.50 -9.18 -24.31
N ILE A 376 7.82 -9.99 -23.50
CA ILE A 376 6.36 -10.12 -23.56
C ILE A 376 5.69 -8.78 -23.18
N ALA A 377 6.15 -8.13 -22.11
CA ALA A 377 5.63 -6.84 -21.67
C ALA A 377 5.79 -5.77 -22.77
N ILE A 378 6.98 -5.62 -23.34
CA ILE A 378 7.26 -4.68 -24.43
C ILE A 378 6.40 -4.96 -25.66
N LYS A 379 6.24 -6.24 -26.05
CA LYS A 379 5.40 -6.60 -27.20
C LYS A 379 3.93 -6.29 -26.99
N LYS A 380 3.40 -6.54 -25.79
CA LYS A 380 1.98 -6.32 -25.46
C LYS A 380 1.67 -4.85 -25.15
N TYR A 381 2.60 -4.15 -24.52
CA TYR A 381 2.43 -2.78 -24.01
C TYR A 381 3.57 -1.86 -24.51
N PRO A 382 3.66 -1.62 -25.82
CA PRO A 382 4.79 -0.93 -26.44
C PRO A 382 4.87 0.56 -26.10
N ARG A 383 3.88 1.13 -25.40
CA ARG A 383 3.84 2.54 -24.95
C ARG A 383 4.24 2.71 -23.49
N ASP A 384 4.56 1.66 -22.79
CA ASP A 384 5.01 1.69 -21.41
C ASP A 384 6.54 1.79 -21.35
N ALA A 385 7.06 2.97 -21.03
CA ALA A 385 8.49 3.27 -20.99
C ALA A 385 9.22 2.41 -19.95
N ASN A 386 8.56 2.12 -18.81
CA ASN A 386 9.16 1.38 -17.70
C ASN A 386 9.67 -0.01 -18.13
N ASN A 387 8.90 -0.71 -18.97
CA ASN A 387 9.31 -2.03 -19.47
C ASN A 387 10.62 -1.98 -20.27
N TYR A 388 10.84 -0.93 -21.07
CA TYR A 388 12.08 -0.74 -21.83
C TYR A 388 13.25 -0.38 -20.91
N ILE A 389 13.02 0.49 -19.94
CA ILE A 389 14.03 0.94 -18.95
C ILE A 389 14.51 -0.26 -18.14
N ASN A 390 13.60 -1.06 -17.59
CA ASN A 390 13.94 -2.22 -16.77
C ASN A 390 14.58 -3.36 -17.58
N TYR A 391 14.12 -3.56 -18.82
CA TYR A 391 14.79 -4.52 -19.70
C TYR A 391 16.21 -4.08 -20.07
N SER A 392 16.44 -2.77 -20.23
CA SER A 392 17.80 -2.24 -20.47
C SER A 392 18.72 -2.48 -19.28
N ALA A 393 18.22 -2.34 -18.04
CA ALA A 393 19.00 -2.66 -16.83
C ALA A 393 19.46 -4.13 -16.84
N LEU A 394 18.55 -5.07 -17.15
CA LEU A 394 18.88 -6.48 -17.29
C LEU A 394 19.94 -6.71 -18.38
N LEU A 395 19.84 -6.04 -19.54
CA LEU A 395 20.81 -6.16 -20.62
C LEU A 395 22.19 -5.63 -20.20
N ILE A 396 22.26 -4.55 -19.44
CA ILE A 396 23.52 -3.99 -18.89
C ILE A 396 24.16 -5.02 -17.94
N ASP A 397 23.39 -5.60 -17.03
CA ASP A 397 23.88 -6.57 -16.04
C ASP A 397 24.33 -7.89 -16.70
N THR A 398 23.69 -8.25 -17.81
CA THR A 398 24.09 -9.40 -18.61
C THR A 398 25.16 -9.07 -19.66
N SER A 399 25.86 -7.95 -19.52
CA SER A 399 26.99 -7.52 -20.38
C SER A 399 26.62 -7.30 -21.86
N ARG A 400 25.42 -6.73 -22.11
CA ARG A 400 24.89 -6.41 -23.43
C ARG A 400 24.54 -4.90 -23.54
N PRO A 401 25.51 -3.99 -23.35
CA PRO A 401 25.22 -2.55 -23.27
C PRO A 401 24.72 -1.95 -24.60
N ASP A 402 25.18 -2.45 -25.76
CA ASP A 402 24.71 -1.96 -27.07
C ASP A 402 23.22 -2.25 -27.28
N ASP A 403 22.79 -3.47 -26.91
CA ASP A 403 21.37 -3.81 -26.95
C ASP A 403 20.55 -2.94 -25.98
N ALA A 404 21.08 -2.68 -24.79
CA ALA A 404 20.44 -1.80 -23.82
C ALA A 404 20.20 -0.39 -24.37
N LEU A 405 21.20 0.21 -25.03
CA LEU A 405 21.06 1.52 -25.69
C LEU A 405 19.93 1.52 -26.72
N SER A 406 19.80 0.47 -27.53
CA SER A 406 18.72 0.34 -28.51
C SER A 406 17.32 0.36 -27.87
N TYR A 407 17.15 -0.27 -26.70
CA TYR A 407 15.88 -0.23 -25.95
C TYR A 407 15.64 1.11 -25.26
N LEU A 408 16.68 1.73 -24.73
CA LEU A 408 16.61 3.07 -24.12
C LEU A 408 16.26 4.15 -25.14
N ASP A 409 16.75 4.06 -26.37
CA ASP A 409 16.37 4.97 -27.46
C ASP A 409 14.89 4.85 -27.82
N LYS A 410 14.31 3.65 -27.74
CA LYS A 410 12.86 3.46 -27.89
C LYS A 410 12.08 4.07 -26.73
N ALA A 411 12.56 3.89 -25.49
CA ALA A 411 11.93 4.48 -24.30
C ALA A 411 11.91 6.02 -24.37
N LYS A 412 12.98 6.64 -24.92
CA LYS A 412 13.10 8.10 -25.08
C LYS A 412 11.95 8.72 -25.88
N LEU A 413 11.36 7.97 -26.80
CA LEU A 413 10.23 8.41 -27.64
C LEU A 413 8.88 8.34 -26.92
N LEU A 414 8.85 7.79 -25.71
CA LEU A 414 7.63 7.58 -24.93
C LEU A 414 7.49 8.68 -23.85
N THR A 415 6.26 8.81 -23.36
CA THR A 415 5.99 9.68 -22.21
C THR A 415 6.53 9.04 -20.95
N MET A 416 7.42 9.74 -20.25
CA MET A 416 8.05 9.31 -19.02
C MET A 416 7.73 10.28 -17.88
N THR A 417 7.49 9.72 -16.69
CA THR A 417 7.45 10.47 -15.43
C THR A 417 8.83 11.02 -15.09
N HIS A 418 8.91 11.89 -14.08
CA HIS A 418 10.20 12.44 -13.62
C HIS A 418 11.13 11.33 -13.10
N ASN A 419 10.58 10.37 -12.38
CA ASN A 419 11.34 9.22 -11.87
C ASN A 419 11.88 8.34 -13.00
N GLU A 420 11.02 7.96 -13.96
CA GLU A 420 11.43 7.16 -15.12
C GLU A 420 12.52 7.85 -15.96
N ARG A 421 12.48 9.18 -16.06
CA ARG A 421 13.58 9.95 -16.71
C ARG A 421 14.89 9.84 -15.94
N GLY A 422 14.84 9.82 -14.61
CA GLY A 422 16.00 9.58 -13.76
C GLY A 422 16.59 8.20 -13.99
N GLU A 423 15.78 7.17 -13.95
CA GLU A 423 16.17 5.77 -14.20
C GLU A 423 16.67 5.57 -15.64
N TRP A 424 15.96 6.10 -16.62
CA TRP A 424 16.40 6.10 -18.01
C TRP A 424 17.79 6.74 -18.17
N SER A 425 18.00 7.91 -17.58
CA SER A 425 19.30 8.60 -17.64
C SER A 425 20.39 7.78 -16.93
N ASN A 426 20.09 7.20 -15.78
CA ASN A 426 21.02 6.33 -15.07
C ASN A 426 21.42 5.11 -15.91
N ASN A 427 20.47 4.45 -16.55
CA ASN A 427 20.74 3.27 -17.37
C ASN A 427 21.50 3.64 -18.65
N MET A 428 21.21 4.80 -19.27
CA MET A 428 22.05 5.34 -20.36
C MET A 428 23.49 5.54 -19.89
N GLY A 429 23.67 6.16 -18.71
CA GLY A 429 24.98 6.35 -18.09
C GLY A 429 25.72 5.03 -17.85
N MET A 430 25.03 4.04 -17.30
CA MET A 430 25.58 2.69 -17.06
C MET A 430 25.98 1.97 -18.35
N ALA A 431 25.16 2.05 -19.39
CA ALA A 431 25.46 1.45 -20.70
C ALA A 431 26.73 2.08 -21.31
N HIS A 432 26.81 3.42 -21.37
CA HIS A 432 27.99 4.14 -21.84
C HIS A 432 29.24 3.86 -20.97
N PHE A 433 29.06 3.76 -19.66
CA PHE A 433 30.17 3.40 -18.76
C PHE A 433 30.73 2.00 -19.06
N ARG A 434 29.85 1.00 -19.31
CA ARG A 434 30.26 -0.35 -19.73
C ARG A 434 30.99 -0.35 -21.09
N LEU A 435 30.62 0.56 -22.00
CA LEU A 435 31.27 0.76 -23.30
C LEU A 435 32.56 1.59 -23.21
N LYS A 436 32.94 2.05 -22.00
CA LYS A 436 34.09 2.91 -21.74
C LYS A 436 33.98 4.33 -22.37
N GLU A 437 32.78 4.76 -22.67
CA GLU A 437 32.46 6.10 -23.16
C GLU A 437 32.21 7.05 -21.98
N GLN A 438 33.30 7.40 -21.27
CA GLN A 438 33.24 8.02 -19.93
C GLN A 438 32.53 9.38 -19.93
N ASP A 439 32.77 10.23 -20.95
CA ASP A 439 32.16 11.56 -21.02
C ASP A 439 30.64 11.48 -21.18
N LYS A 440 30.17 10.55 -22.02
CA LYS A 440 28.73 10.32 -22.19
C LYS A 440 28.11 9.75 -20.92
N ALA A 441 28.80 8.82 -20.27
CA ALA A 441 28.35 8.23 -19.01
C ALA A 441 28.16 9.32 -17.94
N LEU A 442 29.15 10.22 -17.81
CA LEU A 442 29.10 11.29 -16.83
C LEU A 442 27.94 12.28 -17.08
N ASP A 443 27.71 12.68 -18.35
CA ASP A 443 26.59 13.57 -18.74
C ASP A 443 25.23 12.92 -18.34
N HIS A 444 25.08 11.62 -18.60
CA HIS A 444 23.85 10.92 -18.25
C HIS A 444 23.67 10.73 -16.76
N PHE A 445 24.72 10.45 -15.98
CA PHE A 445 24.60 10.34 -14.53
C PHE A 445 24.30 11.70 -13.87
N LEU A 446 24.85 12.82 -14.39
CA LEU A 446 24.46 14.15 -13.96
C LEU A 446 22.96 14.43 -14.19
N LYS A 447 22.43 14.01 -15.34
CA LYS A 447 20.98 14.11 -15.61
C LYS A 447 20.17 13.23 -14.66
N ALA A 448 20.65 12.02 -14.32
CA ALA A 448 19.96 11.12 -13.39
C ALA A 448 19.80 11.76 -12.01
N VAL A 449 20.87 12.29 -11.41
CA VAL A 449 20.81 12.98 -10.10
C VAL A 449 20.03 14.29 -10.15
N HIS A 450 19.96 14.95 -11.31
CA HIS A 450 19.13 16.14 -11.50
C HIS A 450 17.63 15.76 -11.47
N PHE A 451 17.23 14.68 -12.15
CA PHE A 451 15.84 14.22 -12.17
C PHE A 451 15.41 13.63 -10.82
N ASN A 452 16.26 12.87 -10.16
CA ASN A 452 15.95 12.29 -8.85
C ASN A 452 17.15 12.40 -7.89
N PRO A 453 17.32 13.58 -7.24
CA PRO A 453 18.43 13.81 -6.32
C PRO A 453 18.35 13.01 -5.01
N LYS A 454 17.22 12.39 -4.70
CA LYS A 454 17.04 11.56 -3.50
C LYS A 454 17.38 10.08 -3.72
N GLU A 455 17.69 9.67 -4.94
CA GLU A 455 18.09 8.29 -5.23
C GLU A 455 19.60 8.13 -5.01
N HIS A 456 19.98 7.56 -3.89
CA HIS A 456 21.37 7.40 -3.47
C HIS A 456 22.21 6.58 -4.45
N GLN A 457 21.57 5.63 -5.17
CA GLN A 457 22.25 4.81 -6.17
C GLN A 457 22.75 5.66 -7.36
N PHE A 458 22.01 6.70 -7.75
CA PHE A 458 22.45 7.61 -8.83
C PHE A 458 23.71 8.39 -8.41
N TRP A 459 23.80 8.80 -7.16
CA TRP A 459 25.00 9.42 -6.60
C TRP A 459 26.18 8.44 -6.52
N ALA A 460 25.92 7.16 -6.24
CA ALA A 460 26.95 6.13 -6.25
C ALA A 460 27.54 5.93 -7.66
N ASN A 461 26.68 5.88 -8.67
CA ASN A 461 27.09 5.73 -10.07
C ASN A 461 27.82 6.98 -10.58
N LEU A 462 27.34 8.17 -10.25
CA LEU A 462 28.01 9.44 -10.58
C LEU A 462 29.40 9.53 -9.94
N GLY A 463 29.50 9.18 -8.64
CA GLY A 463 30.78 9.15 -7.94
C GLY A 463 31.77 8.14 -8.53
N GLY A 464 31.29 6.95 -8.91
CA GLY A 464 32.07 5.95 -9.61
C GLY A 464 32.57 6.44 -10.98
N ALA A 465 31.72 7.14 -11.74
CA ALA A 465 32.08 7.73 -13.02
C ALA A 465 33.17 8.82 -12.88
N TYR A 466 33.01 9.77 -11.93
CA TYR A 466 34.06 10.76 -11.63
C TYR A 466 35.39 10.09 -11.22
N GLY A 467 35.33 9.06 -10.34
CA GLY A 467 36.51 8.31 -9.95
C GLY A 467 37.20 7.56 -11.10
N SER A 468 36.46 7.17 -12.14
CA SER A 468 37.02 6.51 -13.34
C SER A 468 37.74 7.44 -14.28
N VAL A 469 37.39 8.74 -14.33
CA VAL A 469 38.05 9.77 -15.10
C VAL A 469 39.17 10.49 -14.32
N GLY A 470 39.38 10.09 -13.06
CA GLY A 470 40.41 10.68 -12.19
C GLY A 470 40.00 11.95 -11.46
N ASP A 471 38.75 12.37 -11.57
CA ASP A 471 38.19 13.52 -10.84
C ASP A 471 37.73 13.06 -9.43
N TYR A 472 38.75 12.87 -8.59
CA TYR A 472 38.49 12.30 -7.26
C TYR A 472 37.76 13.26 -6.31
N GLU A 473 37.94 14.58 -6.49
CA GLU A 473 37.27 15.58 -5.64
C GLU A 473 35.75 15.56 -5.86
N ASN A 474 35.31 15.58 -7.12
CA ASN A 474 33.89 15.46 -7.46
C ASN A 474 33.34 14.07 -7.14
N SER A 475 34.17 13.02 -7.25
CA SER A 475 33.81 11.67 -6.80
C SER A 475 33.47 11.64 -5.31
N VAL A 476 34.35 12.18 -4.45
CA VAL A 476 34.11 12.27 -2.99
C VAL A 476 32.84 13.07 -2.68
N SER A 477 32.67 14.24 -3.36
CA SER A 477 31.48 15.09 -3.18
C SER A 477 30.19 14.35 -3.51
N ALA A 478 30.13 13.66 -4.64
CA ALA A 478 28.96 12.89 -5.08
C ALA A 478 28.67 11.74 -4.11
N LEU A 479 29.68 10.96 -3.72
CA LEU A 479 29.51 9.81 -2.81
C LEU A 479 29.05 10.24 -1.42
N ARG A 480 29.52 11.39 -0.90
CA ARG A 480 29.05 11.94 0.37
C ARG A 480 27.58 12.36 0.29
N LYS A 481 27.17 13.05 -0.79
CA LYS A 481 25.74 13.36 -1.02
C LYS A 481 24.87 12.10 -1.05
N GLY A 482 25.37 11.01 -1.61
CA GLY A 482 24.70 9.72 -1.55
C GLY A 482 24.59 9.18 -0.11
N LEU A 483 25.66 9.33 0.70
CA LEU A 483 25.66 8.92 2.11
C LEU A 483 24.76 9.79 2.98
N ASP A 484 24.61 11.08 2.68
CA ASP A 484 23.64 11.95 3.37
C ASP A 484 22.18 11.47 3.18
N ILE A 485 21.91 10.76 2.06
CA ILE A 485 20.59 10.19 1.76
C ILE A 485 20.45 8.79 2.39
N SER A 486 21.47 7.95 2.28
CA SER A 486 21.51 6.57 2.78
C SER A 486 22.81 6.33 3.54
N GLU A 487 22.79 6.68 4.83
CA GLU A 487 23.95 6.62 5.70
C GLU A 487 24.54 5.20 5.81
N ASP A 488 23.69 4.17 5.76
CA ASP A 488 24.12 2.76 5.88
C ASP A 488 24.50 2.10 4.54
N SER A 489 24.56 2.83 3.43
CA SER A 489 24.86 2.26 2.12
C SER A 489 26.30 1.75 2.03
N ILE A 490 26.46 0.45 2.02
CA ILE A 490 27.76 -0.23 1.90
C ILE A 490 28.43 0.08 0.58
N GLN A 491 27.65 0.15 -0.51
CA GLN A 491 28.19 0.43 -1.85
C GLN A 491 28.81 1.83 -1.92
N LEU A 492 28.14 2.83 -1.35
CA LEU A 492 28.67 4.20 -1.29
C LEU A 492 29.95 4.26 -0.46
N ARG A 493 29.99 3.62 0.71
CA ARG A 493 31.21 3.56 1.55
C ARG A 493 32.34 2.84 0.84
N LYS A 494 32.08 1.72 0.16
CA LYS A 494 33.10 1.03 -0.65
C LYS A 494 33.67 1.94 -1.73
N ASN A 495 32.79 2.60 -2.51
CA ASN A 495 33.22 3.51 -3.58
C ASN A 495 34.02 4.70 -3.03
N LEU A 496 33.58 5.27 -1.90
CA LEU A 496 34.27 6.37 -1.24
C LEU A 496 35.66 5.95 -0.74
N ALA A 497 35.78 4.79 -0.11
CA ALA A 497 37.06 4.25 0.33
C ALA A 497 38.03 3.99 -0.84
N VAL A 498 37.52 3.44 -1.96
CA VAL A 498 38.32 3.25 -3.18
C VAL A 498 38.78 4.60 -3.75
N THR A 499 37.95 5.62 -3.72
CA THR A 499 38.30 6.98 -4.17
C THR A 499 39.40 7.53 -3.26
N TYR A 500 39.30 7.46 -1.94
CA TYR A 500 40.36 7.88 -1.03
C TYR A 500 41.67 7.12 -1.25
N MET A 501 41.59 5.79 -1.50
CA MET A 501 42.80 5.00 -1.83
C MET A 501 43.45 5.48 -3.12
N LYS A 502 42.70 5.97 -4.11
CA LYS A 502 43.20 6.54 -5.36
C LYS A 502 43.83 7.91 -5.13
N MET A 503 43.34 8.67 -4.16
CA MET A 503 43.93 9.94 -3.70
C MET A 503 45.12 9.73 -2.77
N GLU A 504 45.51 8.50 -2.50
CA GLU A 504 46.54 8.10 -1.51
C GLU A 504 46.24 8.54 -0.06
N ASP A 505 44.98 8.85 0.24
CA ASP A 505 44.50 9.16 1.59
C ASP A 505 44.02 7.84 2.26
N TYR A 506 44.99 7.03 2.63
CA TYR A 506 44.72 5.70 3.16
C TYR A 506 44.08 5.73 4.55
N GLU A 507 44.31 6.79 5.32
CA GLU A 507 43.71 6.99 6.63
C GLU A 507 42.18 7.13 6.51
N LYS A 508 41.71 8.06 5.64
CA LYS A 508 40.25 8.21 5.39
C LYS A 508 39.65 6.98 4.76
N ALA A 509 40.37 6.23 3.94
CA ALA A 509 39.88 4.99 3.37
C ALA A 509 39.62 3.95 4.46
N VAL A 510 40.52 3.80 5.44
CA VAL A 510 40.37 2.89 6.59
C VAL A 510 39.16 3.29 7.44
N ILE A 511 39.06 4.57 7.84
CA ILE A 511 37.97 5.10 8.65
C ILE A 511 36.62 4.81 7.97
N THR A 512 36.51 5.14 6.68
CA THR A 512 35.26 4.95 5.90
C THR A 512 34.81 3.49 5.87
N LEU A 513 35.74 2.53 5.79
CA LEU A 513 35.39 1.10 5.79
C LEU A 513 35.06 0.57 7.21
N GLU A 514 35.68 1.13 8.25
CA GLU A 514 35.41 0.78 9.64
C GLU A 514 34.06 1.31 10.14
N GLU A 515 33.55 2.37 9.54
CA GLU A 515 32.22 2.92 9.81
C GLU A 515 31.05 2.05 9.28
N ILE A 516 31.32 0.97 8.53
CA ILE A 516 30.27 0.04 8.10
C ILE A 516 29.67 -0.61 9.35
N SER A 517 28.41 -0.29 9.64
CA SER A 517 27.71 -0.68 10.87
C SER A 517 27.35 -2.16 10.92
N ASP A 518 27.10 -2.79 9.76
CA ASP A 518 26.68 -4.20 9.68
C ASP A 518 27.84 -5.17 9.98
N PRO A 519 27.76 -5.96 11.08
CA PRO A 519 28.81 -6.91 11.46
C PRO A 519 29.06 -8.03 10.45
N GLU A 520 28.02 -8.48 9.73
CA GLU A 520 28.13 -9.54 8.73
C GLU A 520 28.84 -8.99 7.47
N MET A 521 28.51 -7.75 7.08
CA MET A 521 29.17 -7.10 5.95
C MET A 521 30.60 -6.68 6.25
N ARG A 522 30.93 -6.35 7.50
CA ARG A 522 32.33 -6.17 7.91
C ARG A 522 33.21 -7.41 7.70
N LYS A 523 32.62 -8.61 7.78
CA LYS A 523 33.30 -9.89 7.51
C LYS A 523 33.38 -10.24 6.03
N ASN A 524 32.72 -9.49 5.16
CA ASN A 524 32.73 -9.72 3.71
C ASN A 524 34.16 -9.67 3.17
N ARG A 525 34.56 -10.66 2.37
CA ARG A 525 35.93 -10.81 1.84
C ARG A 525 36.40 -9.58 1.06
N ASP A 526 35.52 -8.95 0.30
CA ASP A 526 35.85 -7.76 -0.50
C ASP A 526 36.18 -6.56 0.40
N ILE A 527 35.35 -6.32 1.43
CA ILE A 527 35.56 -5.23 2.40
C ILE A 527 36.83 -5.47 3.19
N GLN A 528 37.06 -6.70 3.68
CA GLN A 528 38.28 -7.06 4.37
C GLN A 528 39.53 -6.95 3.46
N GLY A 529 39.39 -7.30 2.19
CA GLY A 529 40.44 -7.13 1.17
C GLY A 529 40.82 -5.65 0.97
N LEU A 530 39.83 -4.78 0.85
CA LEU A 530 40.04 -3.33 0.75
C LEU A 530 40.67 -2.74 2.01
N LEU A 531 40.16 -3.12 3.18
CA LEU A 531 40.65 -2.66 4.48
C LEU A 531 42.11 -3.07 4.68
N ARG A 532 42.46 -4.34 4.42
CA ARG A 532 43.84 -4.85 4.48
C ARG A 532 44.77 -4.09 3.53
N LYS A 533 44.32 -3.83 2.29
CA LYS A 533 45.09 -3.09 1.30
C LYS A 533 45.33 -1.64 1.73
N ALA A 534 44.31 -0.97 2.26
CA ALA A 534 44.41 0.39 2.77
C ALA A 534 45.39 0.48 3.97
N ARG A 535 45.25 -0.41 4.95
CA ARG A 535 46.13 -0.47 6.13
C ARG A 535 47.59 -0.77 5.78
N ASN A 536 47.84 -1.72 4.86
CA ASN A 536 49.23 -2.02 4.44
C ASN A 536 49.89 -0.82 3.76
N LYS A 537 49.11 -0.09 2.96
CA LYS A 537 49.59 1.14 2.29
C LYS A 537 49.82 2.31 3.27
N LEU A 538 48.93 2.43 4.29
CA LEU A 538 49.12 3.40 5.38
C LEU A 538 50.44 3.12 6.14
N LEU A 539 50.65 1.87 6.60
CA LEU A 539 51.88 1.48 7.27
C LEU A 539 53.15 1.65 6.41
N SER A 540 53.07 1.49 5.09
CA SER A 540 54.23 1.69 4.20
C SER A 540 54.52 3.16 3.89
N LYS A 541 53.66 4.08 4.29
CA LYS A 541 53.85 5.54 4.10
C LYS A 541 54.57 6.15 5.33
N ASP A 542 54.56 5.48 6.47
CA ASP A 542 55.18 5.90 7.72
C ASP A 542 56.66 5.41 7.83
N TYR A 543 57.15 4.66 6.85
CA TYR A 543 58.55 4.28 6.64
C TYR A 543 59.11 4.93 5.36
#